data_4ff753ee4151e40849feae511524d94d
#
_entry.id   4ff753ee4151e40849feae511524d94d
#
_cell.length_a   1.000
_cell.length_b   1.000
_cell.length_c   1.000
_cell.angle_alpha   90.00
_cell.angle_beta   90.00
_cell.angle_gamma   90.00
#
_symmetry.space_group_name_H-M   'P 1'
#
loop_
_entity.id
_entity.type
_entity.pdbx_description
1 polymer ?
#
loop_
_entity_poly.entity_id
_entity_poly.type
_entity_poly.pdbx_seq_one_letter_code
_entity_poly.pdbx_strand_id
1 'polypeptide(L)' 'GLVGEAGEVAEKIKKMLRDSNKVSADEIVKELGDVVFYATALANYFNSDLTEVLQVNMDKLNSRAKRGVIKGSGDNR' A
#
# COMPACT_ATOMS: atom_id res chain seq x y z
N GLY A 1 8.36 -9.68 12.38
CA GLY A 1 8.70 -8.28 12.46
C GLY A 1 7.73 -7.39 11.70
N LEU A 2 8.10 -6.15 11.54
CA LEU A 2 7.23 -5.14 10.92
C LEU A 2 6.77 -5.53 9.51
N VAL A 3 7.68 -6.04 8.69
CA VAL A 3 7.35 -6.45 7.31
C VAL A 3 6.36 -7.61 7.32
N GLY A 4 6.56 -8.57 8.22
CA GLY A 4 5.63 -9.69 8.37
C GLY A 4 4.25 -9.23 8.79
N GLU A 5 4.16 -8.31 9.73
CA GLU A 5 2.89 -7.77 10.21
C GLU A 5 2.16 -7.00 9.10
N ALA A 6 2.88 -6.21 8.33
CA ALA A 6 2.28 -5.51 7.19
C ALA A 6 1.74 -6.50 6.17
N GLY A 7 2.47 -7.60 5.92
CA GLY A 7 2.01 -8.66 5.04
C GLY A 7 0.75 -9.36 5.55
N GLU A 8 0.68 -9.59 6.85
CA GLU A 8 -0.50 -10.18 7.47
C GLU A 8 -1.73 -9.28 7.33
N VAL A 9 -1.55 -7.97 7.51
CA VAL A 9 -2.64 -7.01 7.33
C VAL A 9 -3.12 -7.03 5.89
N ALA A 10 -2.20 -7.00 4.92
CA ALA A 10 -2.55 -7.05 3.51
C ALA A 10 -3.30 -8.34 3.15
N GLU A 11 -2.85 -9.47 3.67
CA GLU A 11 -3.50 -10.77 3.43
C GLU A 11 -4.90 -10.79 4.03
N LYS A 12 -5.07 -10.25 5.22
CA LYS A 12 -6.37 -10.14 5.87
C LYS A 12 -7.34 -9.31 5.02
N ILE A 13 -6.90 -8.18 4.50
CA ILE A 13 -7.73 -7.35 3.63
C ILE A 13 -8.13 -8.11 2.37
N LYS A 14 -7.19 -8.81 1.76
CA LYS A 14 -7.44 -9.62 0.58
C LYS A 14 -8.53 -10.66 0.84
N LYS A 15 -8.45 -11.37 1.96
CA LYS A 15 -9.45 -12.37 2.33
C LYS A 15 -10.81 -11.72 2.59
N MET A 16 -10.83 -10.58 3.24
CA MET A 16 -12.06 -9.84 3.49
C MET A 16 -12.75 -9.47 2.17
N LEU A 17 -12.00 -8.98 1.20
CA LEU A 17 -12.53 -8.58 -0.10
C LEU A 17 -13.01 -9.79 -0.90
N ARG A 18 -12.31 -10.92 -0.81
CA ARG A 18 -12.71 -12.15 -1.49
C ARG A 18 -14.04 -12.68 -0.96
N ASP A 19 -14.22 -12.62 0.35
CA ASP A 19 -15.40 -13.14 1.04
C ASP A 19 -16.43 -12.04 1.30
N SER A 20 -16.52 -11.09 0.43
CA SER A 20 -16.90 -9.70 0.66
C SER A 20 -18.36 -9.42 0.95
N ASN A 21 -19.23 -10.38 0.95
CA ASN A 21 -20.65 -10.09 1.18
C ASN A 21 -20.94 -9.58 2.59
N LYS A 22 -19.98 -9.63 3.50
CA LYS A 22 -20.18 -9.31 4.91
C LYS A 22 -19.20 -8.28 5.45
N VAL A 23 -18.39 -7.67 4.58
CA VAL A 23 -17.38 -6.72 5.03
C VAL A 23 -17.93 -5.31 4.90
N SER A 24 -17.94 -4.58 6.01
CA SER A 24 -18.36 -3.18 5.98
C SER A 24 -17.22 -2.27 5.52
N ALA A 25 -17.60 -1.12 4.97
CA ALA A 25 -16.62 -0.10 4.61
C ALA A 25 -15.79 0.36 5.82
N ASP A 26 -16.44 0.44 6.99
CA ASP A 26 -15.75 0.86 8.21
C ASP A 26 -14.65 -0.13 8.62
N GLU A 27 -14.91 -1.42 8.47
CA GLU A 27 -13.89 -2.44 8.76
C GLU A 27 -12.70 -2.33 7.83
N ILE A 28 -12.97 -2.08 6.54
CA ILE A 28 -11.89 -1.91 5.56
C ILE A 28 -11.07 -0.68 5.89
N VAL A 29 -11.70 0.43 6.24
CA VAL A 29 -10.98 1.66 6.60
C VAL A 29 -10.09 1.42 7.82
N LYS A 30 -10.55 0.69 8.82
CA LYS A 30 -9.74 0.35 9.98
C LYS A 30 -8.49 -0.45 9.60
N GLU A 31 -8.67 -1.46 8.75
CA GLU A 31 -7.54 -2.28 8.31
C GLU A 31 -6.57 -1.48 7.43
N LEU A 32 -7.06 -0.57 6.62
CA LEU A 32 -6.21 0.33 5.85
C LEU A 32 -5.39 1.23 6.77
N GLY A 33 -5.96 1.64 7.91
CA GLY A 33 -5.21 2.38 8.92
C GLY A 33 -3.99 1.62 9.41
N ASP A 34 -4.14 0.33 9.66
CA ASP A 34 -3.01 -0.51 10.07
C ASP A 34 -1.94 -0.60 8.98
N VAL A 35 -2.35 -0.72 7.72
CA VAL A 35 -1.42 -0.75 6.59
C VAL A 35 -0.62 0.56 6.53
N VAL A 36 -1.30 1.69 6.64
CA VAL A 36 -0.64 3.01 6.62
C VAL A 36 0.30 3.16 7.81
N PHE A 37 -0.10 2.70 8.98
CA PHE A 37 0.75 2.73 10.17
C PHE A 37 2.06 1.96 9.92
N TYR A 38 1.96 0.73 9.44
CA TYR A 38 3.16 -0.08 9.19
C TYR A 38 4.01 0.51 8.07
N ALA A 39 3.38 1.03 7.01
CA ALA A 39 4.12 1.69 5.94
C ALA A 39 4.88 2.91 6.46
N THR A 40 4.26 3.70 7.32
CA THR A 40 4.90 4.88 7.91
C THR A 40 6.07 4.48 8.80
N ALA A 41 5.88 3.48 9.65
CA ALA A 41 6.94 2.99 10.54
C ALA A 41 8.12 2.45 9.73
N LEU A 42 7.84 1.71 8.66
CA LEU A 42 8.89 1.17 7.80
C LEU A 42 9.64 2.29 7.07
N ALA A 43 8.91 3.30 6.58
CA ALA A 43 9.54 4.46 5.94
C ALA A 43 10.49 5.18 6.92
N ASN A 44 10.04 5.37 8.17
CA ASN A 44 10.87 6.00 9.18
C ASN A 44 12.13 5.19 9.47
N TYR A 45 12.03 3.88 9.43
CA TYR A 45 13.19 3.01 9.60
C TYR A 45 14.27 3.28 8.56
N PHE A 46 13.86 3.63 7.35
CA PHE A 46 14.78 3.97 6.25
C PHE A 46 15.00 5.48 6.09
N ASN A 47 14.79 6.25 7.16
CA ASN A 47 15.01 7.70 7.17
C ASN A 47 14.12 8.47 6.17
N SER A 48 12.93 7.93 5.93
CA SER A 48 11.92 8.59 5.11
C SER A 48 10.68 8.87 5.94
N ASP A 49 9.63 9.35 5.31
CA ASP A 49 8.34 9.56 5.94
C ASP A 49 7.23 9.28 4.92
N LEU A 50 5.99 9.31 5.40
CA LEU A 50 4.85 9.00 4.53
C LEU A 50 4.71 10.00 3.39
N THR A 51 4.98 11.29 3.64
CA THR A 51 4.90 12.32 2.61
C THR A 51 5.88 12.02 1.48
N GLU A 52 7.12 11.68 1.82
CA GLU A 52 8.13 11.32 0.81
C GLU A 52 7.73 10.08 0.03
N VAL A 53 7.24 9.05 0.73
CA VAL A 53 6.80 7.81 0.08
C VAL A 53 5.69 8.10 -0.93
N LEU A 54 4.72 8.93 -0.56
CA LEU A 54 3.62 9.29 -1.46
C LEU A 54 4.12 10.11 -2.65
N GLN A 55 5.05 11.04 -2.41
CA GLN A 55 5.59 11.85 -3.49
C GLN A 55 6.37 11.01 -4.50
N VAL A 56 7.23 10.13 -4.02
CA VAL A 56 7.99 9.21 -4.88
C VAL A 56 7.05 8.34 -5.69
N ASN A 57 5.98 7.87 -5.08
CA ASN A 57 4.99 7.05 -5.77
C ASN A 57 4.26 7.83 -6.85
N MET A 58 3.88 9.08 -6.58
CA MET A 58 3.24 9.94 -7.59
C MET A 58 4.17 10.20 -8.77
N ASP A 59 5.44 10.47 -8.50
CA ASP A 59 6.43 10.72 -9.56
C ASP A 59 6.60 9.48 -10.43
N LYS A 60 6.63 8.30 -9.81
CA LYS A 60 6.73 7.03 -10.51
C LYS A 60 5.51 6.79 -11.40
N LEU A 61 4.31 7.02 -10.88
CA LEU A 61 3.08 6.84 -11.64
C LEU A 61 2.99 7.83 -12.81
N ASN A 62 3.40 9.08 -12.60
CA ASN A 62 3.42 10.07 -13.67
C ASN A 62 4.40 9.68 -14.76
N SER A 63 5.56 9.15 -14.40
CA SER A 63 6.54 8.65 -15.36
C SER A 63 5.97 7.49 -16.17
N ARG A 64 5.30 6.55 -15.52
CA ARG A 64 4.67 5.42 -16.20
C ARG A 64 3.59 5.86 -17.17
N ALA A 65 2.77 6.83 -16.77
CA ALA A 65 1.73 7.38 -17.62
C ALA A 65 2.31 7.97 -18.90
N LYS A 66 3.40 8.74 -18.78
CA LYS A 66 4.07 9.34 -19.93
C LYS A 66 4.67 8.30 -20.86
N ARG A 67 5.11 7.16 -20.31
CA ARG A 67 5.70 6.08 -21.10
C ARG A 67 4.66 5.07 -21.60
N GLY A 68 3.39 5.19 -21.17
CA GLY A 68 2.34 4.26 -21.57
C GLY A 68 2.45 2.87 -21.00
N VAL A 69 3.11 2.71 -19.84
CA VAL A 69 3.40 1.39 -19.26
C VAL A 69 2.80 1.17 -17.87
N ILE A 70 1.75 1.90 -17.53
CA ILE A 70 1.12 1.79 -16.20
C ILE A 70 0.59 0.39 -15.91
N LYS A 71 0.08 -0.30 -16.92
CA LYS A 71 -0.58 -1.60 -16.75
C LYS A 71 0.38 -2.77 -16.61
N GLY A 72 1.65 -2.54 -16.75
CA GLY A 72 2.60 -3.62 -16.61
C GLY A 72 2.88 -4.00 -15.16
N SER A 73 3.76 -4.98 -14.91
CA SER A 73 4.27 -5.31 -13.59
C SER A 73 5.79 -5.13 -13.54
N GLY A 74 6.33 -4.69 -12.41
CA GLY A 74 7.76 -4.45 -12.24
C GLY A 74 8.09 -3.01 -11.91
N ASP A 75 9.30 -2.78 -11.46
CA ASP A 75 9.69 -1.51 -10.83
C ASP A 75 10.00 -0.39 -11.82
N ASN A 76 10.25 -0.72 -13.07
CA ASN A 76 10.64 0.26 -14.10
C ASN A 76 9.47 0.71 -14.97
N ARG A 77 8.27 0.47 -14.50
CA ARG A 77 7.08 0.88 -15.23
C ARG A 77 6.52 2.18 -14.82
#